data_30a51a6b5981fc25374b06465fa504b0
#
_entry.id   30a51a6b5981fc25374b06465fa504b0
#
_cell.length_a   1.000
_cell.length_b   1.000
_cell.length_c   1.000
_cell.angle_alpha   90.00
_cell.angle_beta   90.00
_cell.angle_gamma   90.00
#
_symmetry.space_group_name_H-M   'P 1'
#
loop_
_entity.id
_entity.type
_entity.pdbx_description
1 polymer ?
#
loop_
_entity_poly.entity_id
_entity_poly.type
_entity_poly.pdbx_seq_one_letter_code
_entity_poly.pdbx_strand_id
1 'polypeptide(L)'
;MASSGYRAHVLAIPYPAQGHINPLLQFSKRLASSKGLKVTLANTVFIANSLNLPKSAGSVQLETISDGYDDGGFALAESIAAYLSRLQAVGSKSVAEIITRHKATPNPIDCIIYDPFLPWALDVAKDFGLATAAFFTQTCTVNYTYYIEHHRPGLLRSPASCPNNLPLGLHILERQDMPSFFSVPGSYPAYFEMVLNQFSNTDKADFIFANTFYKLEEEVVDSMSQVCPMLTIGPTIPSAYLDNSIRDDKDYGVHLFKTDYSVCTDWLNTKPAGSVVYVAFGSIANLSDKQMKELALGLKATNFHFLWVVRDSEEAKLPDKFKEETAEKG
;
A
#
# COMPACT_ATOMS: atom_id res chain seq x y z
N MET A 1 31.07 -11.47 23.57
CA MET A 1 30.02 -10.81 22.76
C MET A 1 28.73 -10.99 23.54
N ALA A 2 28.08 -9.89 23.98
CA ALA A 2 26.76 -10.00 24.61
C ALA A 2 25.80 -10.58 23.56
N SER A 3 25.15 -11.70 23.86
CA SER A 3 24.12 -12.26 22.98
C SER A 3 23.05 -11.19 22.80
N SER A 4 22.78 -10.82 21.54
CA SER A 4 21.63 -9.99 21.23
C SER A 4 20.40 -10.72 21.80
N GLY A 5 19.55 -10.04 22.54
CA GLY A 5 18.31 -10.65 23.06
C GLY A 5 17.32 -11.02 21.95
N TYR A 6 17.70 -10.78 20.66
CA TYR A 6 16.90 -11.07 19.47
C TYR A 6 17.43 -12.30 18.73
N ARG A 7 16.50 -13.14 18.23
CA ARG A 7 16.79 -14.31 17.40
C ARG A 7 17.00 -13.96 15.92
N ALA A 8 16.33 -12.90 15.45
CA ALA A 8 16.43 -12.41 14.08
C ALA A 8 16.08 -10.93 14.00
N HIS A 9 16.62 -10.25 12.99
CA HIS A 9 16.35 -8.86 12.63
C HIS A 9 15.73 -8.78 11.22
N VAL A 10 14.55 -8.26 11.14
CA VAL A 10 13.78 -8.07 9.90
C VAL A 10 13.86 -6.63 9.46
N LEU A 11 14.22 -6.38 8.20
CA LEU A 11 14.10 -5.08 7.54
C LEU A 11 12.85 -5.10 6.64
N ALA A 12 11.88 -4.23 6.93
CA ALA A 12 10.66 -4.07 6.15
C ALA A 12 10.78 -2.85 5.22
N ILE A 13 10.49 -3.02 3.92
CA ILE A 13 10.65 -1.98 2.89
C ILE A 13 9.34 -1.81 2.13
N PRO A 14 8.48 -0.85 2.51
CA PRO A 14 7.25 -0.54 1.78
C PRO A 14 7.52 0.29 0.53
N TYR A 15 6.64 0.19 -0.48
CA TYR A 15 6.51 1.24 -1.49
C TYR A 15 6.08 2.55 -0.79
N PRO A 16 6.65 3.72 -1.16
CA PRO A 16 6.44 4.98 -0.42
C PRO A 16 5.06 5.62 -0.67
N ALA A 17 4.01 4.89 -0.36
CA ALA A 17 2.62 5.34 -0.39
C ALA A 17 1.88 4.82 0.85
N GLN A 18 0.92 5.59 1.37
CA GLN A 18 0.23 5.27 2.63
C GLN A 18 -0.43 3.88 2.61
N GLY A 19 -1.05 3.50 1.49
CA GLY A 19 -1.68 2.18 1.31
C GLY A 19 -0.70 1.00 1.34
N HIS A 20 0.59 1.25 1.27
CA HIS A 20 1.67 0.26 1.34
C HIS A 20 2.42 0.34 2.68
N ILE A 21 2.70 1.55 3.15
CA ILE A 21 3.39 1.78 4.42
C ILE A 21 2.56 1.26 5.60
N ASN A 22 1.29 1.61 5.68
CA ASN A 22 0.44 1.27 6.81
C ASN A 22 0.24 -0.24 6.99
N PRO A 23 -0.13 -1.02 5.96
CA PRO A 23 -0.24 -2.47 6.09
C PRO A 23 1.07 -3.14 6.52
N LEU A 24 2.19 -2.74 5.90
CA LEU A 24 3.48 -3.33 6.23
C LEU A 24 3.97 -2.92 7.63
N LEU A 25 3.67 -1.69 8.09
CA LEU A 25 3.94 -1.25 9.46
C LEU A 25 3.12 -2.05 10.47
N GLN A 26 1.83 -2.29 10.22
CA GLN A 26 0.99 -3.10 11.11
C GLN A 26 1.47 -4.55 11.19
N PHE A 27 1.86 -5.14 10.06
CA PHE A 27 2.51 -6.45 10.06
C PHE A 27 3.83 -6.44 10.84
N SER A 28 4.65 -5.41 10.64
CA SER A 28 5.91 -5.19 11.38
C SER A 28 5.69 -5.09 12.89
N LYS A 29 4.66 -4.39 13.36
CA LYS A 29 4.30 -4.30 14.78
C LYS A 29 3.95 -5.69 15.35
N ARG A 30 3.20 -6.52 14.60
CA ARG A 30 2.89 -7.90 15.00
C ARG A 30 4.13 -8.77 15.09
N LEU A 31 5.02 -8.68 14.11
CA LEU A 31 6.31 -9.39 14.16
C LEU A 31 7.15 -8.95 15.36
N ALA A 32 7.26 -7.64 15.59
CA ALA A 32 8.04 -7.09 16.69
C ALA A 32 7.42 -7.40 18.08
N SER A 33 6.12 -7.67 18.17
CA SER A 33 5.47 -8.15 19.38
C SER A 33 5.83 -9.61 19.72
N SER A 34 6.32 -10.36 18.74
CA SER A 34 6.77 -11.74 18.92
C SER A 34 8.13 -11.77 19.60
N LYS A 35 8.30 -12.65 20.58
CA LYS A 35 9.55 -12.76 21.36
C LYS A 35 10.75 -13.06 20.46
N GLY A 36 11.74 -12.21 20.55
CA GLY A 36 13.04 -12.42 19.89
C GLY A 36 13.11 -11.93 18.44
N LEU A 37 12.13 -11.16 17.94
CA LEU A 37 12.24 -10.48 16.66
C LEU A 37 12.51 -8.98 16.87
N LYS A 38 13.55 -8.49 16.20
CA LYS A 38 13.78 -7.07 15.99
C LYS A 38 13.24 -6.70 14.61
N VAL A 39 12.50 -5.61 14.50
CA VAL A 39 11.96 -5.15 13.22
C VAL A 39 12.35 -3.69 12.99
N THR A 40 12.89 -3.41 11.83
CA THR A 40 13.16 -2.07 11.33
C THR A 40 12.35 -1.87 10.05
N LEU A 41 11.62 -0.76 9.95
CA LEU A 41 10.92 -0.36 8.73
C LEU A 41 11.65 0.82 8.12
N ALA A 42 12.03 0.70 6.84
CA ALA A 42 12.70 1.74 6.08
C ALA A 42 11.68 2.54 5.25
N ASN A 43 11.59 3.84 5.53
CA ASN A 43 10.75 4.77 4.77
C ASN A 43 11.63 5.74 3.97
N THR A 44 11.08 6.50 3.00
CA THR A 44 11.90 7.49 2.29
C THR A 44 12.26 8.68 3.20
N VAL A 45 13.40 9.31 2.91
CA VAL A 45 13.87 10.50 3.63
C VAL A 45 12.81 11.60 3.58
N PHE A 46 12.22 11.85 2.42
CA PHE A 46 11.17 12.86 2.26
C PHE A 46 9.97 12.58 3.18
N ILE A 47 9.45 11.37 3.20
CA ILE A 47 8.29 11.00 4.06
C ILE A 47 8.67 11.17 5.54
N ALA A 48 9.84 10.68 5.94
CA ALA A 48 10.28 10.79 7.34
C ALA A 48 10.41 12.23 7.80
N ASN A 49 10.97 13.10 6.97
CA ASN A 49 11.15 14.51 7.28
C ASN A 49 9.81 15.29 7.26
N SER A 50 8.98 15.06 6.23
CA SER A 50 7.69 15.76 6.08
C SER A 50 6.73 15.49 7.24
N LEU A 51 6.82 14.31 7.84
CA LEU A 51 5.94 13.87 8.92
C LEU A 51 6.58 13.99 10.29
N ASN A 52 7.84 14.45 10.39
CA ASN A 52 8.62 14.42 11.61
C ASN A 52 8.51 13.05 12.31
N LEU A 53 8.68 11.97 11.54
CA LEU A 53 8.51 10.63 12.08
C LEU A 53 9.47 10.38 13.25
N PRO A 54 8.99 9.78 14.33
CA PRO A 54 9.85 9.38 15.43
C PRO A 54 10.83 8.28 14.96
N LYS A 55 11.88 8.02 15.73
CA LYS A 55 12.81 6.92 15.44
C LYS A 55 12.19 5.52 15.61
N SER A 56 10.99 5.44 16.14
CA SER A 56 10.27 4.18 16.33
C SER A 56 8.76 4.39 16.29
N ALA A 57 8.03 3.38 15.85
CA ALA A 57 6.57 3.29 15.91
C ALA A 57 6.20 2.06 16.77
N GLY A 58 5.95 2.31 18.06
CA GLY A 58 5.85 1.23 19.04
C GLY A 58 7.18 0.47 19.16
N SER A 59 7.16 -0.84 18.98
CA SER A 59 8.35 -1.72 19.00
C SER A 59 9.12 -1.78 17.68
N VAL A 60 8.61 -1.15 16.61
CA VAL A 60 9.27 -1.11 15.29
C VAL A 60 10.22 0.08 15.23
N GLN A 61 11.47 -0.15 14.88
CA GLN A 61 12.44 0.90 14.62
C GLN A 61 12.20 1.48 13.21
N LEU A 62 12.40 2.79 13.04
CA LEU A 62 12.26 3.46 11.74
C LEU A 62 13.64 3.92 11.27
N GLU A 63 13.96 3.60 10.03
CA GLU A 63 15.14 4.09 9.31
C GLU A 63 14.71 4.72 7.98
N THR A 64 15.64 5.39 7.32
CA THR A 64 15.36 6.07 6.05
C THR A 64 16.21 5.53 4.92
N ILE A 65 15.60 5.46 3.73
CA ILE A 65 16.27 5.25 2.45
C ILE A 65 16.08 6.48 1.57
N SER A 66 17.04 6.81 0.73
CA SER A 66 16.84 7.81 -0.30
C SER A 66 16.10 7.20 -1.50
N ASP A 67 15.09 7.92 -2.00
CA ASP A 67 14.43 7.63 -3.28
C ASP A 67 15.01 8.49 -4.43
N GLY A 68 16.00 9.33 -4.10
CA GLY A 68 16.60 10.30 -5.01
C GLY A 68 15.82 11.61 -5.17
N TYR A 69 14.77 11.80 -4.34
CA TYR A 69 13.95 13.00 -4.27
C TYR A 69 13.73 13.43 -2.81
N ASP A 70 14.79 13.41 -2.02
CA ASP A 70 14.77 13.60 -0.56
C ASP A 70 14.16 14.94 -0.10
N ASP A 71 14.22 15.98 -0.94
CA ASP A 71 13.74 17.33 -0.59
C ASP A 71 12.25 17.59 -0.89
N GLY A 72 11.64 16.82 -1.82
CA GLY A 72 10.26 17.09 -2.23
C GLY A 72 9.47 15.85 -2.67
N GLY A 73 10.08 14.67 -2.60
CA GLY A 73 9.43 13.40 -2.89
C GLY A 73 8.95 13.31 -4.33
N PHE A 74 7.90 12.52 -4.53
CA PHE A 74 7.29 12.27 -5.85
C PHE A 74 6.93 13.55 -6.63
N ALA A 75 6.59 14.64 -5.94
CA ALA A 75 6.20 15.91 -6.59
C ALA A 75 7.34 16.56 -7.41
N LEU A 76 8.60 16.22 -7.14
CA LEU A 76 9.76 16.69 -7.91
C LEU A 76 10.08 15.83 -9.14
N ALA A 77 9.41 14.70 -9.31
CA ALA A 77 9.67 13.82 -10.43
C ALA A 77 8.98 14.33 -11.71
N GLU A 78 9.70 14.29 -12.83
CA GLU A 78 9.17 14.70 -14.15
C GLU A 78 8.01 13.81 -14.61
N SER A 79 8.02 12.55 -14.21
CA SER A 79 7.00 11.57 -14.52
C SER A 79 7.02 10.40 -13.52
N ILE A 80 5.96 9.59 -13.52
CA ILE A 80 5.89 8.36 -12.74
C ILE A 80 7.05 7.42 -13.11
N ALA A 81 7.33 7.25 -14.41
CA ALA A 81 8.42 6.39 -14.90
C ALA A 81 9.80 6.89 -14.42
N ALA A 82 10.03 8.20 -14.45
CA ALA A 82 11.27 8.81 -13.95
C ALA A 82 11.43 8.58 -12.45
N TYR A 83 10.34 8.73 -11.68
CA TYR A 83 10.34 8.45 -10.25
C TYR A 83 10.73 6.99 -9.95
N LEU A 84 10.04 6.04 -10.60
CA LEU A 84 10.27 4.61 -10.36
C LEU A 84 11.70 4.19 -10.73
N SER A 85 12.21 4.67 -11.85
CA SER A 85 13.60 4.42 -12.27
C SER A 85 14.62 4.97 -11.27
N ARG A 86 14.40 6.19 -10.75
CA ARG A 86 15.29 6.81 -9.78
C ARG A 86 15.20 6.13 -8.42
N LEU A 87 13.98 5.82 -7.95
CA LEU A 87 13.76 5.04 -6.73
C LEU A 87 14.52 3.71 -6.78
N GLN A 88 14.48 2.99 -7.90
CA GLN A 88 15.28 1.78 -8.08
C GLN A 88 16.78 2.07 -7.99
N ALA A 89 17.29 3.05 -8.74
CA ALA A 89 18.72 3.31 -8.86
C ALA A 89 19.35 3.82 -7.56
N VAL A 90 18.63 4.60 -6.77
CA VAL A 90 19.11 5.20 -5.51
C VAL A 90 18.70 4.36 -4.31
N GLY A 91 17.44 3.90 -4.28
CA GLY A 91 16.89 3.10 -3.20
C GLY A 91 17.62 1.78 -3.00
N SER A 92 18.00 1.08 -4.09
CA SER A 92 18.78 -0.15 -4.00
C SER A 92 20.12 0.06 -3.28
N LYS A 93 20.82 1.15 -3.57
CA LYS A 93 22.08 1.51 -2.90
C LYS A 93 21.84 1.84 -1.44
N SER A 94 20.80 2.63 -1.16
CA SER A 94 20.45 3.03 0.20
C SER A 94 20.07 1.83 1.09
N VAL A 95 19.35 0.84 0.53
CA VAL A 95 19.06 -0.43 1.23
C VAL A 95 20.35 -1.23 1.47
N ALA A 96 21.24 -1.34 0.49
CA ALA A 96 22.52 -2.02 0.64
C ALA A 96 23.39 -1.37 1.73
N GLU A 97 23.36 -0.04 1.86
CA GLU A 97 24.05 0.70 2.93
C GLU A 97 23.47 0.39 4.31
N ILE A 98 22.13 0.30 4.46
CA ILE A 98 21.49 -0.11 5.71
C ILE A 98 21.95 -1.51 6.10
N ILE A 99 21.89 -2.47 5.19
CA ILE A 99 22.31 -3.85 5.45
C ILE A 99 23.78 -3.88 5.89
N THR A 100 24.66 -3.18 5.18
CA THR A 100 26.08 -3.11 5.47
C THR A 100 26.36 -2.51 6.84
N ARG A 101 25.65 -1.43 7.20
CA ARG A 101 25.78 -0.78 8.50
C ARG A 101 25.35 -1.71 9.64
N HIS A 102 24.26 -2.47 9.45
CA HIS A 102 23.79 -3.43 10.45
C HIS A 102 24.69 -4.65 10.60
N LYS A 103 25.46 -5.07 9.58
CA LYS A 103 26.45 -6.16 9.69
C LYS A 103 27.47 -5.90 10.79
N ALA A 104 27.82 -4.64 11.05
CA ALA A 104 28.77 -4.26 12.09
C ALA A 104 28.15 -4.17 13.49
N THR A 105 26.85 -4.43 13.64
CA THR A 105 26.13 -4.36 14.91
C THR A 105 25.91 -5.75 15.52
N PRO A 106 25.55 -5.83 16.83
CA PRO A 106 25.15 -7.11 17.44
C PRO A 106 23.89 -7.74 16.84
N ASN A 107 23.13 -7.00 16.05
CA ASN A 107 21.88 -7.44 15.43
C ASN A 107 21.93 -7.16 13.92
N PRO A 108 22.66 -7.97 13.13
CA PRO A 108 22.66 -7.86 11.69
C PRO A 108 21.25 -8.12 11.15
N ILE A 109 20.96 -7.68 9.93
CA ILE A 109 19.71 -8.00 9.25
C ILE A 109 19.80 -9.43 8.73
N ASP A 110 18.78 -10.23 9.02
CA ASP A 110 18.69 -11.64 8.62
C ASP A 110 17.65 -11.83 7.51
N CYS A 111 16.63 -10.96 7.44
CA CYS A 111 15.53 -11.10 6.51
C CYS A 111 15.06 -9.73 6.00
N ILE A 112 14.67 -9.68 4.73
CA ILE A 112 13.96 -8.52 4.14
C ILE A 112 12.54 -8.91 3.82
N ILE A 113 11.58 -8.10 4.31
CA ILE A 113 10.19 -8.12 3.86
C ILE A 113 9.99 -6.88 2.99
N TYR A 114 9.68 -7.07 1.71
CA TYR A 114 9.61 -5.97 0.75
C TYR A 114 8.26 -5.90 0.05
N ASP A 115 7.88 -4.69 -0.31
CA ASP A 115 6.73 -4.46 -1.20
C ASP A 115 7.09 -4.92 -2.63
N PRO A 116 6.28 -5.76 -3.28
CA PRO A 116 6.58 -6.27 -4.63
C PRO A 116 6.64 -5.20 -5.73
N PHE A 117 6.15 -3.99 -5.47
CA PHE A 117 6.40 -2.84 -6.35
C PHE A 117 7.88 -2.42 -6.39
N LEU A 118 8.70 -3.02 -5.51
CA LEU A 118 10.14 -2.83 -5.40
C LEU A 118 10.91 -4.13 -5.69
N PRO A 119 10.77 -4.76 -6.89
CA PRO A 119 11.39 -6.06 -7.18
C PRO A 119 12.92 -6.03 -6.99
N TRP A 120 13.55 -4.89 -7.19
CA TRP A 120 14.98 -4.68 -6.95
C TRP A 120 15.40 -4.89 -5.48
N ALA A 121 14.47 -4.75 -4.52
CA ALA A 121 14.77 -5.02 -3.11
C ALA A 121 15.04 -6.50 -2.85
N LEU A 122 14.37 -7.40 -3.59
CA LEU A 122 14.68 -8.82 -3.58
C LEU A 122 16.09 -9.08 -4.11
N ASP A 123 16.47 -8.48 -5.23
CA ASP A 123 17.78 -8.68 -5.83
C ASP A 123 18.88 -8.22 -4.84
N VAL A 124 18.73 -7.04 -4.23
CA VAL A 124 19.63 -6.57 -3.17
C VAL A 124 19.71 -7.57 -2.01
N ALA A 125 18.57 -8.08 -1.53
CA ALA A 125 18.56 -9.04 -0.42
C ALA A 125 19.34 -10.34 -0.77
N LYS A 126 19.13 -10.86 -1.98
CA LYS A 126 19.83 -12.07 -2.45
C LYS A 126 21.33 -11.85 -2.61
N ASP A 127 21.77 -10.67 -3.05
CA ASP A 127 23.21 -10.32 -3.12
C ASP A 127 23.89 -10.35 -1.73
N PHE A 128 23.13 -10.08 -0.67
CA PHE A 128 23.60 -10.19 0.71
C PHE A 128 23.35 -11.55 1.36
N GLY A 129 22.72 -12.49 0.67
CA GLY A 129 22.40 -13.84 1.19
C GLY A 129 21.30 -13.83 2.27
N LEU A 130 20.40 -12.85 2.25
CA LEU A 130 19.35 -12.71 3.24
C LEU A 130 18.11 -13.52 2.86
N ALA A 131 17.35 -13.96 3.87
CA ALA A 131 16.00 -14.47 3.67
C ALA A 131 15.06 -13.37 3.17
N THR A 132 14.06 -13.72 2.37
CA THR A 132 13.21 -12.75 1.67
C THR A 132 11.74 -13.12 1.75
N ALA A 133 10.90 -12.09 1.91
CA ALA A 133 9.46 -12.24 1.81
C ALA A 133 8.85 -11.07 1.01
N ALA A 134 8.10 -11.38 -0.05
CA ALA A 134 7.30 -10.39 -0.76
C ALA A 134 5.99 -10.15 0.01
N PHE A 135 5.61 -8.90 0.24
CA PHE A 135 4.40 -8.53 0.97
C PHE A 135 3.44 -7.78 0.06
N PHE A 136 2.48 -8.50 -0.50
CA PHE A 136 1.44 -7.94 -1.36
C PHE A 136 0.34 -7.27 -0.52
N THR A 137 0.10 -5.99 -0.77
CA THR A 137 -0.92 -5.19 -0.06
C THR A 137 -2.32 -5.39 -0.63
N GLN A 138 -2.41 -5.89 -1.85
CA GLN A 138 -3.66 -6.15 -2.56
C GLN A 138 -4.18 -7.57 -2.31
N THR A 139 -5.47 -7.79 -2.63
CA THR A 139 -6.13 -9.09 -2.52
C THR A 139 -5.54 -10.12 -3.48
N CYS A 140 -5.71 -11.41 -3.21
CA CYS A 140 -5.25 -12.47 -4.11
C CYS A 140 -5.94 -12.41 -5.47
N THR A 141 -7.22 -12.03 -5.54
CA THR A 141 -7.95 -11.85 -6.80
C THR A 141 -7.29 -10.83 -7.72
N VAL A 142 -6.94 -9.66 -7.19
CA VAL A 142 -6.24 -8.61 -7.94
C VAL A 142 -4.84 -9.08 -8.34
N ASN A 143 -4.09 -9.68 -7.42
CA ASN A 143 -2.76 -10.19 -7.69
C ASN A 143 -2.76 -11.28 -8.77
N TYR A 144 -3.74 -12.20 -8.73
CA TYR A 144 -3.85 -13.26 -9.73
C TYR A 144 -4.17 -12.70 -11.11
N THR A 145 -5.00 -11.65 -11.18
CA THR A 145 -5.29 -10.94 -12.43
C THR A 145 -4.00 -10.37 -13.05
N TYR A 146 -3.17 -9.69 -12.26
CA TYR A 146 -1.88 -9.15 -12.73
C TYR A 146 -0.86 -10.25 -13.03
N TYR A 147 -0.82 -11.33 -12.24
CA TYR A 147 0.03 -12.49 -12.49
C TYR A 147 -0.25 -13.11 -13.87
N ILE A 148 -1.52 -13.31 -14.19
CA ILE A 148 -1.93 -13.86 -15.49
C ILE A 148 -1.50 -12.94 -16.63
N GLU A 149 -1.77 -11.64 -16.51
CA GLU A 149 -1.40 -10.69 -17.57
C GLU A 149 0.12 -10.57 -17.73
N HIS A 150 0.89 -10.65 -16.62
CA HIS A 150 2.35 -10.66 -16.67
C HIS A 150 2.89 -11.87 -17.46
N HIS A 151 2.38 -13.07 -17.18
CA HIS A 151 2.86 -14.31 -17.80
C HIS A 151 2.21 -14.61 -19.16
N ARG A 152 1.06 -14.01 -19.45
CA ARG A 152 0.29 -14.17 -20.69
C ARG A 152 -0.21 -12.79 -21.17
N PRO A 153 0.69 -11.94 -21.67
CA PRO A 153 0.35 -10.57 -22.06
C PRO A 153 -0.78 -10.53 -23.09
N GLY A 154 -1.77 -9.68 -22.82
CA GLY A 154 -2.92 -9.48 -23.69
C GLY A 154 -4.09 -10.43 -23.45
N LEU A 155 -3.94 -11.48 -22.63
CA LEU A 155 -5.02 -12.44 -22.37
C LEU A 155 -6.25 -11.76 -21.77
N LEU A 156 -6.06 -10.88 -20.79
CA LEU A 156 -7.15 -10.19 -20.10
C LEU A 156 -7.59 -8.89 -20.79
N ARG A 157 -6.81 -8.40 -21.76
CA ARG A 157 -7.11 -7.17 -22.51
C ARG A 157 -7.89 -7.43 -23.79
N SER A 158 -7.88 -8.63 -24.31
CA SER A 158 -8.58 -8.96 -25.56
C SER A 158 -10.09 -9.12 -25.37
N PRO A 159 -10.93 -8.47 -26.18
CA PRO A 159 -12.38 -8.68 -26.16
C PRO A 159 -12.80 -10.13 -26.47
N ALA A 160 -11.96 -10.85 -27.22
CA ALA A 160 -12.20 -12.24 -27.62
C ALA A 160 -11.84 -13.27 -26.50
N SER A 161 -11.12 -12.84 -25.48
CA SER A 161 -10.68 -13.69 -24.36
C SER A 161 -11.64 -13.67 -23.17
N CYS A 162 -12.91 -13.37 -23.42
CA CYS A 162 -13.94 -13.34 -22.40
C CYS A 162 -14.23 -14.72 -21.77
N PRO A 163 -14.84 -14.80 -20.63
CA PRO A 163 -14.53 -15.47 -19.37
C PRO A 163 -14.46 -16.98 -19.37
N ASN A 164 -14.77 -17.69 -20.45
CA ASN A 164 -14.81 -19.17 -20.45
C ASN A 164 -13.43 -19.86 -20.30
N ASN A 165 -12.33 -19.10 -20.39
CA ASN A 165 -10.96 -19.61 -20.27
C ASN A 165 -10.15 -18.99 -19.12
N LEU A 166 -10.80 -18.25 -18.23
CA LEU A 166 -10.12 -17.76 -17.03
C LEU A 166 -9.89 -18.91 -16.04
N PRO A 167 -8.80 -18.86 -15.27
CA PRO A 167 -8.57 -19.81 -14.20
C PRO A 167 -9.72 -19.83 -13.19
N LEU A 168 -9.89 -20.98 -12.53
CA LEU A 168 -10.82 -21.13 -11.41
C LEU A 168 -10.63 -19.99 -10.40
N GLY A 169 -11.72 -19.44 -9.90
CA GLY A 169 -11.73 -18.31 -9.00
C GLY A 169 -11.79 -16.93 -9.68
N LEU A 170 -11.39 -16.81 -10.96
CA LEU A 170 -11.54 -15.56 -11.74
C LEU A 170 -12.65 -15.65 -12.80
N HIS A 171 -13.19 -16.81 -13.05
CA HIS A 171 -14.20 -17.05 -14.11
C HIS A 171 -15.53 -16.32 -13.88
N ILE A 172 -15.79 -15.85 -12.67
CA ILE A 172 -16.98 -15.08 -12.31
C ILE A 172 -16.82 -13.57 -12.55
N LEU A 173 -15.60 -13.10 -12.82
CA LEU A 173 -15.33 -11.68 -13.02
C LEU A 173 -15.73 -11.26 -14.44
N GLU A 174 -16.56 -10.24 -14.54
CA GLU A 174 -16.83 -9.54 -15.78
C GLU A 174 -15.78 -8.46 -16.03
N ARG A 175 -15.74 -7.91 -17.25
CA ARG A 175 -14.77 -6.88 -17.61
C ARG A 175 -14.88 -5.63 -16.71
N GLN A 176 -16.06 -5.30 -16.27
CA GLN A 176 -16.30 -4.16 -15.37
C GLN A 176 -15.77 -4.39 -13.95
N ASP A 177 -15.60 -5.66 -13.55
CA ASP A 177 -15.09 -6.05 -12.23
C ASP A 177 -13.55 -6.06 -12.21
N MET A 178 -12.93 -5.99 -13.39
CA MET A 178 -11.49 -5.97 -13.54
C MET A 178 -10.90 -4.61 -13.12
N PRO A 179 -9.63 -4.59 -12.62
CA PRO A 179 -8.92 -3.33 -12.39
C PRO A 179 -8.98 -2.40 -13.61
N SER A 180 -9.03 -1.08 -13.37
CA SER A 180 -9.19 -0.06 -14.43
C SER A 180 -8.13 -0.12 -15.53
N PHE A 181 -6.97 -0.67 -15.25
CA PHE A 181 -5.93 -0.92 -16.26
C PHE A 181 -6.39 -1.83 -17.41
N PHE A 182 -7.36 -2.72 -17.16
CA PHE A 182 -7.95 -3.60 -18.17
C PHE A 182 -9.20 -3.02 -18.79
N SER A 183 -10.05 -2.36 -17.99
CA SER A 183 -11.32 -1.81 -18.46
C SER A 183 -11.17 -0.47 -19.20
N VAL A 184 -10.12 0.31 -18.89
CA VAL A 184 -9.81 1.61 -19.51
C VAL A 184 -8.43 1.56 -20.16
N PRO A 185 -8.33 1.19 -21.44
CA PRO A 185 -7.05 1.06 -22.13
C PRO A 185 -6.21 2.35 -22.07
N GLY A 186 -4.93 2.19 -21.74
CA GLY A 186 -3.98 3.31 -21.66
C GLY A 186 -4.07 4.16 -20.39
N SER A 187 -4.91 3.78 -19.42
CA SER A 187 -4.91 4.45 -18.12
C SER A 187 -3.62 4.16 -17.37
N TYR A 188 -2.92 5.23 -16.95
CA TYR A 188 -1.72 5.16 -16.10
C TYR A 188 -0.66 4.11 -16.53
N PRO A 189 -0.09 4.18 -17.75
CA PRO A 189 0.73 3.10 -18.31
C PRO A 189 1.94 2.73 -17.45
N ALA A 190 2.60 3.69 -16.82
CA ALA A 190 3.74 3.42 -15.94
C ALA A 190 3.34 2.67 -14.65
N TYR A 191 2.17 2.95 -14.10
CA TYR A 191 1.64 2.18 -12.97
C TYR A 191 1.20 0.79 -13.40
N PHE A 192 0.61 0.65 -14.60
CA PHE A 192 0.27 -0.66 -15.12
C PHE A 192 1.51 -1.53 -15.32
N GLU A 193 2.57 -0.99 -15.88
CA GLU A 193 3.85 -1.68 -15.99
C GLU A 193 4.41 -2.08 -14.62
N MET A 194 4.36 -1.19 -13.63
CA MET A 194 4.80 -1.45 -12.26
C MET A 194 4.02 -2.62 -11.62
N VAL A 195 2.68 -2.63 -11.74
CA VAL A 195 1.88 -3.72 -11.14
C VAL A 195 2.07 -5.07 -11.85
N LEU A 196 2.45 -5.08 -13.12
CA LEU A 196 2.85 -6.31 -13.80
C LEU A 196 4.25 -6.75 -13.38
N ASN A 197 5.18 -5.81 -13.27
CA ASN A 197 6.59 -6.09 -12.97
C ASN A 197 6.81 -6.62 -11.54
N GLN A 198 5.84 -6.49 -10.65
CA GLN A 198 5.89 -7.10 -9.31
C GLN A 198 6.08 -8.64 -9.36
N PHE A 199 5.78 -9.28 -10.47
CA PHE A 199 5.96 -10.73 -10.66
C PHE A 199 7.25 -11.11 -11.41
N SER A 200 8.11 -10.16 -11.75
CA SER A 200 9.31 -10.40 -12.57
C SER A 200 10.36 -11.30 -11.89
N ASN A 201 10.37 -11.36 -10.57
CA ASN A 201 11.34 -12.14 -9.79
C ASN A 201 10.76 -12.74 -8.49
N THR A 202 9.44 -12.68 -8.27
CA THR A 202 8.82 -13.20 -7.04
C THR A 202 9.00 -14.69 -6.84
N ASP A 203 9.26 -15.47 -7.89
CA ASP A 203 9.63 -16.87 -7.84
C ASP A 203 10.93 -17.15 -7.08
N LYS A 204 11.79 -16.13 -6.91
CA LYS A 204 13.03 -16.20 -6.14
C LYS A 204 12.86 -15.83 -4.66
N ALA A 205 11.69 -15.32 -4.26
CA ALA A 205 11.42 -15.02 -2.85
C ALA A 205 11.20 -16.31 -2.06
N ASP A 206 11.68 -16.33 -0.80
CA ASP A 206 11.52 -17.50 0.05
C ASP A 206 10.07 -17.64 0.56
N PHE A 207 9.38 -16.50 0.70
CA PHE A 207 7.96 -16.44 1.07
C PHE A 207 7.24 -15.35 0.29
N ILE A 208 5.93 -15.55 0.07
CA ILE A 208 5.04 -14.56 -0.52
C ILE A 208 3.83 -14.41 0.40
N PHE A 209 3.61 -13.18 0.90
CA PHE A 209 2.49 -12.83 1.76
C PHE A 209 1.47 -11.98 1.01
N ALA A 210 0.19 -12.21 1.28
CA ALA A 210 -0.91 -11.37 0.78
C ALA A 210 -1.74 -10.83 1.95
N ASN A 211 -2.04 -9.53 1.92
CA ASN A 211 -2.84 -8.83 2.93
C ASN A 211 -4.34 -9.10 2.76
N THR A 212 -4.71 -10.35 2.81
CA THR A 212 -6.08 -10.86 2.79
C THR A 212 -6.19 -12.07 3.72
N PHE A 213 -7.36 -12.67 3.84
CA PHE A 213 -7.53 -13.91 4.60
C PHE A 213 -8.20 -14.99 3.74
N TYR A 214 -7.80 -16.24 3.96
CA TYR A 214 -8.14 -17.39 3.11
C TYR A 214 -9.63 -17.49 2.80
N LYS A 215 -10.50 -17.41 3.82
CA LYS A 215 -11.95 -17.58 3.66
C LYS A 215 -12.64 -16.49 2.83
N LEU A 216 -12.00 -15.34 2.63
CA LEU A 216 -12.54 -14.29 1.77
C LEU A 216 -12.39 -14.61 0.29
N GLU A 217 -11.29 -15.32 -0.08
CA GLU A 217 -10.90 -15.54 -1.47
C GLU A 217 -10.48 -17.01 -1.70
N GLU A 218 -11.11 -17.97 -1.00
CA GLU A 218 -10.70 -19.38 -0.94
C GLU A 218 -10.41 -20.00 -2.32
N GLU A 219 -11.35 -19.87 -3.27
CA GLU A 219 -11.20 -20.43 -4.62
C GLU A 219 -10.02 -19.82 -5.39
N VAL A 220 -9.82 -18.51 -5.25
CA VAL A 220 -8.71 -17.81 -5.90
C VAL A 220 -7.38 -18.20 -5.27
N VAL A 221 -7.31 -18.26 -3.94
CA VAL A 221 -6.10 -18.66 -3.22
C VAL A 221 -5.70 -20.08 -3.60
N ASP A 222 -6.64 -21.02 -3.63
CA ASP A 222 -6.39 -22.40 -4.02
C ASP A 222 -5.90 -22.50 -5.47
N SER A 223 -6.53 -21.77 -6.38
CA SER A 223 -6.14 -21.71 -7.79
C SER A 223 -4.76 -21.09 -7.97
N MET A 224 -4.49 -19.98 -7.30
CA MET A 224 -3.21 -19.26 -7.37
C MET A 224 -2.07 -20.06 -6.73
N SER A 225 -2.35 -20.88 -5.72
CA SER A 225 -1.37 -21.72 -5.05
C SER A 225 -0.65 -22.70 -5.97
N GLN A 226 -1.27 -23.04 -7.12
CA GLN A 226 -0.68 -23.92 -8.11
C GLN A 226 0.47 -23.28 -8.93
N VAL A 227 0.50 -21.94 -8.98
CA VAL A 227 1.43 -21.18 -9.84
C VAL A 227 2.23 -20.14 -9.07
N CYS A 228 1.66 -19.54 -8.02
CA CYS A 228 2.29 -18.54 -7.17
C CYS A 228 1.69 -18.66 -5.75
N PRO A 229 2.22 -19.57 -4.92
CA PRO A 229 1.65 -19.85 -3.60
C PRO A 229 1.83 -18.64 -2.68
N MET A 230 0.71 -18.01 -2.31
CA MET A 230 0.68 -16.88 -1.38
C MET A 230 0.12 -17.30 -0.02
N LEU A 231 0.80 -16.90 1.04
CA LEU A 231 0.32 -17.04 2.40
C LEU A 231 -0.56 -15.83 2.76
N THR A 232 -1.82 -16.08 3.02
CA THR A 232 -2.76 -15.03 3.43
C THR A 232 -2.56 -14.71 4.91
N ILE A 233 -2.18 -13.46 5.21
CA ILE A 233 -1.77 -13.03 6.56
C ILE A 233 -2.56 -11.83 7.10
N GLY A 234 -3.54 -11.35 6.32
CA GLY A 234 -4.35 -10.18 6.65
C GLY A 234 -5.64 -10.51 7.43
N PRO A 235 -6.43 -9.46 7.69
CA PRO A 235 -6.11 -8.07 7.40
C PRO A 235 -5.07 -7.49 8.36
N THR A 236 -4.12 -6.70 7.83
CA THR A 236 -3.13 -5.99 8.63
C THR A 236 -3.66 -4.63 9.07
N ILE A 237 -4.40 -4.64 10.14
CA ILE A 237 -5.01 -3.46 10.78
C ILE A 237 -4.48 -3.31 12.21
N PRO A 238 -4.60 -2.11 12.83
CA PRO A 238 -4.21 -1.90 14.21
C PRO A 238 -4.86 -2.93 15.14
N SER A 239 -4.08 -3.39 16.13
CA SER A 239 -4.50 -4.41 17.08
C SER A 239 -5.78 -4.04 17.83
N ALA A 240 -6.00 -2.74 18.10
CA ALA A 240 -7.22 -2.26 18.75
C ALA A 240 -8.51 -2.57 17.98
N TYR A 241 -8.43 -2.74 16.65
CA TYR A 241 -9.58 -3.07 15.80
C TYR A 241 -9.71 -4.58 15.50
N LEU A 242 -8.74 -5.40 15.92
CA LEU A 242 -8.72 -6.82 15.61
C LEU A 242 -8.81 -7.70 16.87
N ASP A 243 -7.82 -7.62 17.76
CA ASP A 243 -7.65 -8.58 18.85
C ASP A 243 -7.10 -7.99 20.16
N ASN A 244 -6.77 -6.70 20.16
CA ASN A 244 -6.13 -6.00 21.28
C ASN A 244 -4.84 -6.68 21.80
N SER A 245 -4.16 -7.47 20.96
CA SER A 245 -2.98 -8.25 21.36
C SER A 245 -1.73 -7.40 21.56
N ILE A 246 -1.67 -6.22 20.95
CA ILE A 246 -0.55 -5.30 21.05
C ILE A 246 -0.98 -4.07 21.84
N ARG A 247 -0.35 -3.90 23.01
CA ARG A 247 -0.64 -2.76 23.88
C ARG A 247 -0.31 -1.45 23.15
N ASP A 248 -1.20 -0.48 23.29
CA ASP A 248 -1.06 0.89 22.73
C ASP A 248 -1.05 0.97 21.19
N ASP A 249 -1.34 -0.11 20.47
CA ASP A 249 -1.53 -0.11 19.01
C ASP A 249 -2.97 0.30 18.67
N LYS A 250 -3.25 1.61 18.78
CA LYS A 250 -4.60 2.19 18.64
C LYS A 250 -4.87 2.80 17.28
N ASP A 251 -3.84 3.03 16.48
CA ASP A 251 -3.91 3.68 15.18
C ASP A 251 -2.92 3.10 14.17
N TYR A 252 -2.97 3.59 12.93
CA TYR A 252 -2.05 3.17 11.89
C TYR A 252 -0.61 3.67 12.10
N GLY A 253 -0.40 4.71 12.91
CA GLY A 253 0.91 5.20 13.35
C GLY A 253 1.66 6.08 12.34
N VAL A 254 1.36 6.01 11.04
CA VAL A 254 1.93 6.88 10.01
C VAL A 254 0.80 7.47 9.17
N HIS A 255 0.71 8.79 9.15
CA HIS A 255 -0.28 9.55 8.40
C HIS A 255 0.43 10.49 7.44
N LEU A 256 0.36 10.24 6.13
CA LEU A 256 0.97 11.08 5.09
C LEU A 256 0.27 12.44 4.92
N PHE A 257 -0.91 12.58 5.51
CA PHE A 257 -1.68 13.83 5.49
C PHE A 257 -1.92 14.28 6.93
N LYS A 258 -1.99 15.58 7.11
CA LYS A 258 -2.36 16.16 8.41
C LYS A 258 -3.77 15.67 8.77
N THR A 259 -3.88 15.04 9.91
CA THR A 259 -5.16 14.52 10.41
C THR A 259 -5.82 15.55 11.31
N ASP A 260 -7.09 15.81 11.08
CA ASP A 260 -7.93 16.66 11.94
C ASP A 260 -9.05 15.79 12.55
N TYR A 261 -8.62 14.78 13.31
CA TYR A 261 -9.54 13.79 13.89
C TYR A 261 -10.62 14.42 14.77
N SER A 262 -10.25 15.41 15.58
CA SER A 262 -11.20 16.00 16.53
C SER A 262 -12.34 16.68 15.80
N VAL A 263 -12.06 17.53 14.83
CA VAL A 263 -13.09 18.28 14.08
C VAL A 263 -14.06 17.34 13.38
N CYS A 264 -13.53 16.35 12.62
CA CYS A 264 -14.39 15.39 11.89
C CYS A 264 -15.17 14.51 12.85
N THR A 265 -14.54 14.00 13.92
CA THR A 265 -15.19 13.10 14.87
C THR A 265 -16.25 13.82 15.69
N ASP A 266 -15.95 15.03 16.18
CA ASP A 266 -16.90 15.83 16.95
C ASP A 266 -18.13 16.18 16.10
N TRP A 267 -17.90 16.58 14.84
CA TRP A 267 -18.99 16.82 13.90
C TRP A 267 -19.83 15.54 13.65
N LEU A 268 -19.21 14.40 13.38
CA LEU A 268 -19.88 13.11 13.17
C LEU A 268 -20.72 12.70 14.37
N ASN A 269 -20.21 12.90 15.59
CA ASN A 269 -20.92 12.57 16.83
C ASN A 269 -22.21 13.42 17.04
N THR A 270 -22.34 14.54 16.35
CA THR A 270 -23.58 15.33 16.38
C THR A 270 -24.67 14.79 15.45
N LYS A 271 -24.34 13.80 14.58
CA LYS A 271 -25.27 13.30 13.57
C LYS A 271 -25.89 11.96 13.99
N PRO A 272 -27.15 11.69 13.59
CA PRO A 272 -27.76 10.38 13.82
C PRO A 272 -26.98 9.25 13.15
N ALA A 273 -27.01 8.06 13.72
CA ALA A 273 -26.39 6.89 13.11
C ALA A 273 -26.98 6.62 11.72
N GLY A 274 -26.11 6.37 10.72
CA GLY A 274 -26.51 6.08 9.35
C GLY A 274 -26.97 7.29 8.54
N SER A 275 -26.77 8.53 9.02
CA SER A 275 -27.25 9.76 8.35
C SER A 275 -26.17 10.52 7.57
N VAL A 276 -24.94 10.04 7.54
CA VAL A 276 -23.80 10.71 6.88
C VAL A 276 -23.26 9.87 5.73
N VAL A 277 -23.14 10.48 4.57
CA VAL A 277 -22.47 9.90 3.41
C VAL A 277 -20.97 10.27 3.48
N TYR A 278 -20.11 9.27 3.61
CA TYR A 278 -18.66 9.48 3.53
C TYR A 278 -18.18 9.34 2.10
N VAL A 279 -17.44 10.35 1.62
CA VAL A 279 -16.91 10.39 0.25
C VAL A 279 -15.40 10.61 0.29
N ALA A 280 -14.63 9.67 -0.28
CA ALA A 280 -13.17 9.79 -0.41
C ALA A 280 -12.68 9.01 -1.62
N PHE A 281 -11.78 9.62 -2.41
CA PHE A 281 -11.17 9.01 -3.60
C PHE A 281 -9.69 8.67 -3.41
N GLY A 282 -9.21 8.74 -2.17
CA GLY A 282 -7.81 8.44 -1.82
C GLY A 282 -6.82 9.50 -2.32
N SER A 283 -5.55 9.11 -2.33
CA SER A 283 -4.44 10.04 -2.62
C SER A 283 -4.05 10.14 -4.10
N ILE A 284 -4.50 9.21 -4.94
CA ILE A 284 -4.03 9.09 -6.34
C ILE A 284 -5.10 9.46 -7.36
N ALA A 285 -6.36 9.03 -7.13
CA ALA A 285 -7.43 9.22 -8.11
C ALA A 285 -7.77 10.71 -8.31
N ASN A 286 -7.86 11.14 -9.57
CA ASN A 286 -8.27 12.48 -9.96
C ASN A 286 -9.63 12.41 -10.64
N LEU A 287 -10.57 13.23 -10.16
CA LEU A 287 -11.84 13.41 -10.85
C LEU A 287 -11.68 14.47 -11.96
N SER A 288 -12.38 14.27 -13.09
CA SER A 288 -12.53 15.35 -14.06
C SER A 288 -13.42 16.45 -13.47
N ASP A 289 -13.28 17.68 -13.99
CA ASP A 289 -14.12 18.82 -13.55
C ASP A 289 -15.61 18.51 -13.66
N LYS A 290 -16.00 17.78 -14.72
CA LYS A 290 -17.38 17.36 -14.92
C LYS A 290 -17.84 16.40 -13.82
N GLN A 291 -17.03 15.37 -13.51
CA GLN A 291 -17.37 14.40 -12.47
C GLN A 291 -17.39 15.03 -11.08
N MET A 292 -16.47 15.96 -10.80
CA MET A 292 -16.44 16.69 -9.53
C MET A 292 -17.73 17.52 -9.36
N LYS A 293 -18.16 18.22 -10.41
CA LYS A 293 -19.41 19.00 -10.41
C LYS A 293 -20.66 18.13 -10.24
N GLU A 294 -20.75 17.01 -10.97
CA GLU A 294 -21.87 16.07 -10.86
C GLU A 294 -21.97 15.48 -9.45
N LEU A 295 -20.84 15.10 -8.85
CA LEU A 295 -20.80 14.60 -7.49
C LEU A 295 -21.24 15.66 -6.48
N ALA A 296 -20.72 16.89 -6.60
CA ALA A 296 -21.09 18.01 -5.75
C ALA A 296 -22.61 18.30 -5.83
N LEU A 297 -23.17 18.36 -7.04
CA LEU A 297 -24.60 18.57 -7.24
C LEU A 297 -25.43 17.42 -6.67
N GLY A 298 -24.95 16.17 -6.84
CA GLY A 298 -25.59 15.00 -6.28
C GLY A 298 -25.66 15.07 -4.75
N LEU A 299 -24.52 15.35 -4.08
CA LEU A 299 -24.48 15.50 -2.62
C LEU A 299 -25.35 16.64 -2.13
N LYS A 300 -25.33 17.80 -2.80
CA LYS A 300 -26.19 18.93 -2.48
C LYS A 300 -27.70 18.59 -2.58
N ALA A 301 -28.07 17.79 -3.59
CA ALA A 301 -29.44 17.38 -3.83
C ALA A 301 -29.94 16.32 -2.84
N THR A 302 -29.07 15.60 -2.15
CA THR A 302 -29.48 14.62 -1.13
C THR A 302 -30.01 15.29 0.13
N ASN A 303 -30.83 14.55 0.91
CA ASN A 303 -31.22 14.97 2.26
C ASN A 303 -30.28 14.46 3.35
N PHE A 304 -29.13 13.86 2.96
CA PHE A 304 -28.16 13.36 3.90
C PHE A 304 -27.11 14.42 4.22
N HIS A 305 -26.54 14.33 5.41
CA HIS A 305 -25.26 14.96 5.70
C HIS A 305 -24.16 14.24 4.93
N PHE A 306 -23.04 14.90 4.66
CA PHE A 306 -21.89 14.24 4.02
C PHE A 306 -20.57 14.73 4.62
N LEU A 307 -19.60 13.82 4.65
CA LEU A 307 -18.22 14.12 4.96
C LEU A 307 -17.40 13.79 3.71
N TRP A 308 -16.94 14.81 3.00
CA TRP A 308 -16.21 14.64 1.75
C TRP A 308 -14.77 15.08 1.89
N VAL A 309 -13.85 14.14 1.69
CA VAL A 309 -12.41 14.40 1.66
C VAL A 309 -12.02 14.89 0.27
N VAL A 310 -11.70 16.18 0.16
CA VAL A 310 -11.24 16.82 -1.07
C VAL A 310 -9.80 17.26 -0.87
N ARG A 311 -8.90 16.82 -1.76
CA ARG A 311 -7.50 17.25 -1.72
C ARG A 311 -7.37 18.71 -2.16
N ASP A 312 -6.39 19.44 -1.64
CA ASP A 312 -6.13 20.84 -2.02
C ASP A 312 -5.98 21.02 -3.54
N SER A 313 -5.35 20.04 -4.22
CA SER A 313 -5.19 20.03 -5.67
C SER A 313 -6.49 19.86 -6.46
N GLU A 314 -7.56 19.36 -5.83
CA GLU A 314 -8.86 19.11 -6.43
C GLU A 314 -9.91 20.17 -6.05
N GLU A 315 -9.61 20.99 -5.05
CA GLU A 315 -10.55 21.96 -4.49
C GLU A 315 -11.06 22.97 -5.53
N ALA A 316 -10.19 23.41 -6.43
CA ALA A 316 -10.54 24.35 -7.51
C ALA A 316 -11.58 23.79 -8.52
N LYS A 317 -11.85 22.49 -8.50
CA LYS A 317 -12.85 21.83 -9.37
C LYS A 317 -14.26 21.84 -8.75
N LEU A 318 -14.38 22.20 -7.47
CA LEU A 318 -15.70 22.32 -6.84
C LEU A 318 -16.52 23.44 -7.49
N PRO A 319 -17.85 23.31 -7.56
CA PRO A 319 -18.71 24.42 -8.02
C PRO A 319 -18.55 25.66 -7.13
N ASP A 320 -18.67 26.82 -7.75
CA ASP A 320 -18.68 28.10 -7.03
C ASP A 320 -19.71 28.07 -5.90
N LYS A 321 -19.34 28.57 -4.74
CA LYS A 321 -20.18 28.64 -3.53
C LYS A 321 -20.67 27.29 -2.97
N PHE A 322 -20.16 26.15 -3.47
CA PHE A 322 -20.61 24.84 -3.00
C PHE A 322 -20.47 24.69 -1.47
N LYS A 323 -19.32 25.09 -0.92
CA LYS A 323 -19.06 25.02 0.54
C LYS A 323 -20.05 25.88 1.34
N GLU A 324 -20.32 27.08 0.86
CA GLU A 324 -21.26 28.00 1.51
C GLU A 324 -22.69 27.45 1.48
N GLU A 325 -23.11 26.94 0.33
CA GLU A 325 -24.46 26.41 0.11
C GLU A 325 -24.74 25.08 0.79
N THR A 326 -23.70 24.38 1.21
CA THR A 326 -23.78 23.07 1.87
C THR A 326 -23.28 23.07 3.31
N ALA A 327 -22.94 24.21 3.87
CA ALA A 327 -22.33 24.35 5.21
C ALA A 327 -23.13 23.69 6.36
N GLU A 328 -24.46 23.53 6.20
CA GLU A 328 -25.30 22.83 7.19
C GLU A 328 -25.30 21.29 6.99
N LYS A 329 -24.90 20.82 5.81
CA LYS A 329 -24.95 19.40 5.43
C LYS A 329 -23.60 18.71 5.49
N GLY A 330 -22.48 19.45 5.25
CA GLY A 330 -21.16 18.86 5.16
C GLY A 330 -20.02 19.78 5.53
#